data_b3a2cc39e4cff498cb758ad625790d1f
#
_entry.id   b3a2cc39e4cff498cb758ad625790d1f
#
_cell.length_a   1.000
_cell.length_b   1.000
_cell.length_c   1.000
_cell.angle_alpha   90.00
_cell.angle_beta   90.00
_cell.angle_gamma   90.00
#
_symmetry.space_group_name_H-M   'P 1'
#
loop_
_entity.id
_entity.type
_entity.pdbx_description
1 polymer ?
#
loop_
_entity_poly.entity_id
_entity_poly.type
_entity_poly.pdbx_seq_one_letter_code
_entity_poly.pdbx_strand_id
1 'polypeptide(L)'
;MIMKGETLMIKKILILSLLLIFTTVNTFSAAEPENLQAEQNFIENTVDVTGIYKAPPGESVTAVISKESDINTDSLITVYEYTLENADGRFSFSIPMSENLTDTGEYILYLKGKLMTETAFVTFQYKNPLDFTKDMLSDINNAEKNALIGKIFEYSVFLNIDENVKNEEWFDEEKAADLLWGLKTKPFETVSEVKDSFCEAMALSRINKSETGEEIYNLFAEYEFLLGDDIKYYDNIGYYTEADTDELKNKKTKEIKTNICQTLVKSEFASAKALSDALVQSALLYETSNAESPGVLHDLILKDYSEKISIPQSVMTAYENLNDKLAVFKLMKGKSFDSVDKIVSEFKTAVDKCTDTENEPKNNTSPSRGNGGGGGRGGSFTVPGNTGLPANNETDSSDQTSTENQPDKKVFEDIDEAEWAKESILYLYEKKIVSGYNGKFNPSQYVTREEFVKMLVLAANIYDESAECGFSDIPSDNWAYPYISSAVKNEIVSGMGNGEFGLGQSISRQDTAVIASKLLKSDPNVSAAEFSDSDEISEYAKGAVAAMQNIGIISGMDGGRFAPKEPLTRAQAAKIICMLITKGGIAQ
;
A
#
# COMPACT_ATOMS: atom_id res chain seq x y z
N MET A 1 5.63 34.11 18.73
CA MET A 1 5.97 35.53 18.55
C MET A 1 7.46 35.74 18.19
N ILE A 2 8.35 34.85 18.60
CA ILE A 2 9.80 34.94 18.27
C ILE A 2 10.07 34.51 16.82
N MET A 3 9.43 33.48 16.31
CA MET A 3 9.62 32.99 14.93
C MET A 3 9.19 33.97 13.82
N LYS A 4 8.15 34.81 14.06
CA LYS A 4 7.78 35.86 13.09
C LYS A 4 8.84 36.97 12.98
N GLY A 5 9.62 37.20 14.03
CA GLY A 5 10.69 38.19 14.04
C GLY A 5 11.91 37.78 13.23
N GLU A 6 12.31 36.50 13.30
CA GLU A 6 13.48 35.98 12.57
C GLU A 6 13.21 35.90 11.06
N THR A 7 12.04 35.40 10.66
CA THR A 7 11.62 35.37 9.25
C THR A 7 11.53 36.79 8.65
N LEU A 8 11.06 37.76 9.44
CA LEU A 8 11.00 39.18 9.02
C LEU A 8 12.39 39.79 8.93
N MET A 9 13.32 39.41 9.80
CA MET A 9 14.71 39.87 9.77
C MET A 9 15.48 39.30 8.59
N ILE A 10 15.30 38.04 8.27
CA ILE A 10 15.90 37.37 7.11
C ILE A 10 15.35 38.00 5.82
N LYS A 11 14.03 38.23 5.71
CA LYS A 11 13.42 38.93 4.58
C LYS A 11 14.01 40.35 4.41
N LYS A 12 14.17 41.08 5.50
CA LYS A 12 14.76 42.44 5.45
C LYS A 12 16.24 42.45 5.02
N ILE A 13 17.04 41.48 5.46
CA ILE A 13 18.42 41.33 5.04
C ILE A 13 18.52 40.97 3.56
N LEU A 14 17.68 40.05 3.09
CA LEU A 14 17.57 39.66 1.69
C LEU A 14 17.14 40.82 0.80
N ILE A 15 16.17 41.62 1.21
CA ILE A 15 15.73 42.81 0.46
C ILE A 15 16.83 43.87 0.40
N LEU A 16 17.60 44.07 1.48
CA LEU A 16 18.74 45.03 1.48
C LEU A 16 19.87 44.57 0.54
N SER A 17 20.12 43.26 0.48
CA SER A 17 21.10 42.69 -0.46
C SER A 17 20.59 42.73 -1.90
N LEU A 18 19.29 42.51 -2.14
CA LEU A 18 18.69 42.66 -3.46
C LEU A 18 18.69 44.10 -3.98
N LEU A 19 18.32 45.07 -3.13
CA LEU A 19 18.39 46.49 -3.50
C LEU A 19 19.81 46.92 -3.91
N LEU A 20 20.85 46.32 -3.29
CA LEU A 20 22.25 46.54 -3.69
C LEU A 20 22.60 45.90 -5.05
N ILE A 21 22.02 44.74 -5.36
CA ILE A 21 22.21 44.06 -6.66
C ILE A 21 21.56 44.85 -7.80
N PHE A 22 20.38 45.45 -7.53
CA PHE A 22 19.65 46.23 -8.55
C PHE A 22 20.19 47.66 -8.78
N THR A 23 21.10 48.15 -7.95
CA THR A 23 21.61 49.53 -8.04
C THR A 23 23.00 49.68 -8.65
N THR A 24 23.75 48.60 -8.93
CA THR A 24 25.10 48.70 -9.54
C THR A 24 25.03 48.56 -11.06
N VAL A 25 25.07 49.70 -11.75
CA VAL A 25 25.21 49.74 -13.21
C VAL A 25 26.70 49.64 -13.57
N ASN A 26 27.09 48.56 -14.21
CA ASN A 26 28.37 48.47 -14.93
C ASN A 26 28.10 48.24 -16.41
N THR A 27 28.67 49.12 -17.23
CA THR A 27 28.54 49.16 -18.69
C THR A 27 29.29 47.99 -19.35
N PHE A 28 28.60 46.91 -19.58
CA PHE A 28 28.96 45.85 -20.55
C PHE A 28 27.72 45.52 -21.39
N SER A 29 27.97 45.08 -22.65
CA SER A 29 26.91 44.79 -23.64
C SER A 29 25.74 44.02 -23.02
N ALA A 30 24.55 44.65 -23.03
CA ALA A 30 23.35 44.15 -22.43
C ALA A 30 22.95 42.80 -23.01
N ALA A 31 22.93 41.76 -22.19
CA ALA A 31 22.28 40.51 -22.49
C ALA A 31 20.96 40.48 -21.70
N GLU A 32 19.85 40.65 -22.39
CA GLU A 32 18.53 40.42 -21.80
C GLU A 32 18.13 38.97 -22.07
N PRO A 33 17.39 38.29 -21.17
CA PRO A 33 16.93 36.94 -21.42
C PRO A 33 15.90 36.94 -22.56
N GLU A 34 16.10 36.00 -23.49
CA GLU A 34 15.14 35.74 -24.57
C GLU A 34 14.18 34.62 -24.13
N ASN A 35 12.92 34.73 -24.52
CA ASN A 35 11.90 33.70 -24.26
C ASN A 35 11.74 33.32 -22.78
N LEU A 36 11.81 34.29 -21.86
CA LEU A 36 11.58 34.06 -20.44
C LEU A 36 10.13 33.63 -20.23
N GLN A 37 9.93 32.48 -19.60
CA GLN A 37 8.63 31.91 -19.24
C GLN A 37 8.65 31.46 -17.78
N ALA A 38 7.48 31.55 -17.13
CA ALA A 38 7.25 31.02 -15.81
C ALA A 38 5.87 30.34 -15.82
N GLU A 39 5.83 29.09 -15.40
CA GLU A 39 4.61 28.28 -15.38
C GLU A 39 4.54 27.49 -14.08
N GLN A 40 3.35 27.36 -13.50
CA GLN A 40 3.16 26.57 -12.30
C GLN A 40 3.18 25.08 -12.63
N ASN A 41 3.99 24.32 -11.87
CA ASN A 41 3.91 22.87 -11.79
C ASN A 41 3.08 22.49 -10.56
N PHE A 42 1.86 22.01 -10.80
CA PHE A 42 0.92 21.68 -9.73
C PHE A 42 1.33 20.45 -8.91
N ILE A 43 2.10 19.51 -9.51
CA ILE A 43 2.48 18.27 -8.85
C ILE A 43 3.55 18.54 -7.79
N GLU A 44 4.55 19.34 -8.16
CA GLU A 44 5.70 19.65 -7.31
C GLU A 44 5.49 20.93 -6.49
N ASN A 45 4.38 21.62 -6.72
CA ASN A 45 4.13 22.96 -6.17
C ASN A 45 5.31 23.91 -6.40
N THR A 46 5.79 23.94 -7.63
CA THR A 46 6.89 24.82 -8.06
C THR A 46 6.41 25.78 -9.14
N VAL A 47 7.24 26.79 -9.39
CA VAL A 47 7.18 27.60 -10.61
C VAL A 47 8.38 27.24 -11.47
N ASP A 48 8.12 26.63 -12.61
CA ASP A 48 9.15 26.24 -13.57
C ASP A 48 9.48 27.45 -14.45
N VAL A 49 10.76 27.81 -14.44
CA VAL A 49 11.29 28.99 -15.12
C VAL A 49 12.21 28.55 -16.24
N THR A 50 11.92 28.98 -17.44
CA THR A 50 12.75 28.69 -18.62
C THR A 50 13.09 29.95 -19.40
N GLY A 51 14.19 29.90 -20.11
CA GLY A 51 14.64 31.02 -20.97
C GLY A 51 16.01 30.81 -21.56
N ILE A 52 16.50 31.86 -22.22
CA ILE A 52 17.86 31.92 -22.80
C ILE A 52 18.53 33.19 -22.30
N TYR A 53 19.62 33.07 -21.55
CA TYR A 53 20.44 34.17 -21.12
C TYR A 53 21.87 33.95 -21.59
N LYS A 54 22.30 34.75 -22.58
CA LYS A 54 23.60 34.60 -23.23
C LYS A 54 24.72 35.17 -22.36
N ALA A 55 25.03 34.45 -21.28
CA ALA A 55 26.13 34.75 -20.37
C ALA A 55 27.07 33.53 -20.28
N PRO A 56 28.32 33.75 -19.82
CA PRO A 56 29.25 32.64 -19.64
C PRO A 56 28.70 31.57 -18.66
N PRO A 57 29.02 30.28 -18.85
CA PRO A 57 28.76 29.26 -17.86
C PRO A 57 29.39 29.61 -16.50
N GLY A 58 28.66 29.33 -15.41
CA GLY A 58 29.06 29.72 -14.06
C GLY A 58 28.57 31.11 -13.63
N GLU A 59 27.93 31.88 -14.52
CA GLU A 59 27.25 33.12 -14.15
C GLU A 59 25.93 32.79 -13.41
N SER A 60 25.66 33.54 -12.33
CA SER A 60 24.43 33.36 -11.55
C SER A 60 23.35 34.32 -11.99
N VAL A 61 22.10 33.84 -11.96
CA VAL A 61 20.90 34.65 -12.08
C VAL A 61 20.11 34.57 -10.78
N THR A 62 19.54 35.70 -10.37
CA THR A 62 18.64 35.77 -9.21
C THR A 62 17.21 35.88 -9.72
N ALA A 63 16.38 34.98 -9.34
CA ALA A 63 14.94 35.00 -9.59
C ALA A 63 14.18 35.44 -8.34
N VAL A 64 13.21 36.31 -8.50
CA VAL A 64 12.37 36.83 -7.42
C VAL A 64 10.91 36.72 -7.83
N ILE A 65 10.09 36.09 -6.98
CA ILE A 65 8.64 36.07 -7.18
C ILE A 65 8.00 37.06 -6.21
N SER A 66 7.16 37.95 -6.76
CA SER A 66 6.41 38.96 -6.01
C SER A 66 4.97 39.02 -6.46
N LYS A 67 4.07 39.41 -5.54
CA LYS A 67 2.65 39.62 -5.82
C LYS A 67 2.37 41.02 -6.42
N GLU A 68 3.29 41.97 -6.23
CA GLU A 68 3.16 43.35 -6.66
C GLU A 68 4.38 43.80 -7.45
N SER A 69 4.21 44.83 -8.27
CA SER A 69 5.30 45.44 -9.05
C SER A 69 6.37 46.11 -8.17
N ASP A 70 5.96 46.61 -6.99
CA ASP A 70 6.89 47.15 -5.99
C ASP A 70 7.32 46.05 -5.03
N ILE A 71 8.56 45.58 -5.18
CA ILE A 71 9.13 44.54 -4.33
C ILE A 71 9.39 45.10 -2.93
N ASN A 72 8.56 44.68 -1.97
CA ASN A 72 8.68 45.01 -0.56
C ASN A 72 8.54 43.75 0.32
N THR A 73 8.63 43.90 1.64
CA THR A 73 8.57 42.76 2.57
C THR A 73 7.25 42.00 2.53
N ASP A 74 6.18 42.66 2.14
CA ASP A 74 4.83 42.09 2.18
C ASP A 74 4.44 41.47 0.83
N SER A 75 5.01 41.97 -0.28
CA SER A 75 4.79 41.46 -1.63
C SER A 75 5.77 40.34 -2.05
N LEU A 76 6.94 40.23 -1.38
CA LEU A 76 7.96 39.25 -1.70
C LEU A 76 7.53 37.84 -1.27
N ILE A 77 7.45 36.93 -2.22
CA ILE A 77 7.13 35.52 -1.96
C ILE A 77 8.40 34.71 -1.75
N THR A 78 9.31 34.71 -2.73
CA THR A 78 10.56 33.91 -2.66
C THR A 78 11.67 34.54 -3.49
N VAL A 79 12.89 34.15 -3.16
CA VAL A 79 14.13 34.51 -3.91
C VAL A 79 14.87 33.21 -4.18
N TYR A 80 15.31 33.03 -5.40
CA TYR A 80 16.01 31.84 -5.83
C TYR A 80 17.25 32.22 -6.64
N GLU A 81 18.40 31.61 -6.39
CA GLU A 81 19.63 31.79 -7.18
C GLU A 81 19.91 30.54 -8.01
N TYR A 82 20.13 30.75 -9.30
CA TYR A 82 20.47 29.69 -10.25
C TYR A 82 21.79 30.02 -10.94
N THR A 83 22.66 29.01 -11.05
CA THR A 83 23.93 29.15 -11.80
C THR A 83 23.77 28.53 -13.18
N LEU A 84 24.12 29.31 -14.21
CA LEU A 84 24.03 28.86 -15.60
C LEU A 84 25.03 27.73 -15.86
N GLU A 85 24.52 26.59 -16.32
CA GLU A 85 25.31 25.41 -16.63
C GLU A 85 25.61 25.29 -18.12
N ASN A 86 24.72 25.78 -18.97
CA ASN A 86 24.77 25.58 -20.41
C ASN A 86 25.51 26.72 -21.12
N ALA A 87 26.46 26.35 -21.99
CA ALA A 87 27.23 27.31 -22.81
C ALA A 87 26.37 28.03 -23.86
N ASP A 88 25.21 27.52 -24.22
CA ASP A 88 24.25 28.15 -25.15
C ASP A 88 23.33 29.15 -24.44
N GLY A 89 23.46 29.29 -23.11
CA GLY A 89 22.70 30.21 -22.28
C GLY A 89 21.28 29.78 -21.99
N ARG A 90 20.85 28.57 -22.39
CA ARG A 90 19.55 28.04 -22.01
C ARG A 90 19.54 27.67 -20.53
N PHE A 91 18.48 28.05 -19.86
CA PHE A 91 18.25 27.66 -18.46
C PHE A 91 16.86 27.11 -18.26
N SER A 92 16.75 26.21 -17.30
CA SER A 92 15.51 25.67 -16.78
C SER A 92 15.73 25.34 -15.31
N PHE A 93 14.88 25.87 -14.44
CA PHE A 93 14.92 25.59 -13.01
C PHE A 93 13.54 25.76 -12.40
N SER A 94 13.31 25.11 -11.25
CA SER A 94 12.02 25.12 -10.55
C SER A 94 12.17 25.84 -9.22
N ILE A 95 11.25 26.76 -8.93
CA ILE A 95 11.22 27.55 -7.68
C ILE A 95 10.13 26.97 -6.79
N PRO A 96 10.45 26.41 -5.61
CA PRO A 96 9.45 25.90 -4.68
C PRO A 96 8.53 27.01 -4.15
N MET A 97 7.23 26.76 -4.13
CA MET A 97 6.21 27.67 -3.59
C MET A 97 5.72 27.15 -2.24
N SER A 98 5.38 28.05 -1.32
CA SER A 98 4.84 27.68 -0.01
C SER A 98 3.32 27.74 -0.01
N GLU A 99 2.66 26.62 0.19
CA GLU A 99 1.20 26.53 0.26
C GLU A 99 0.59 27.42 1.34
N ASN A 100 1.31 27.62 2.44
CA ASN A 100 0.84 28.41 3.58
C ASN A 100 1.08 29.92 3.43
N LEU A 101 1.89 30.33 2.43
CA LEU A 101 2.33 31.72 2.26
C LEU A 101 1.90 32.33 0.93
N THR A 102 1.36 31.53 0.01
CA THR A 102 1.07 31.95 -1.36
C THR A 102 -0.41 31.72 -1.69
N ASP A 103 -1.16 32.79 -1.80
CA ASP A 103 -2.56 32.75 -2.23
C ASP A 103 -2.67 32.52 -3.73
N THR A 104 -3.84 32.04 -4.18
CA THR A 104 -4.19 32.00 -5.61
C THR A 104 -4.20 33.42 -6.19
N GLY A 105 -3.56 33.62 -7.33
CA GLY A 105 -3.54 34.91 -8.00
C GLY A 105 -2.46 35.09 -9.07
N GLU A 106 -2.37 36.31 -9.59
CA GLU A 106 -1.32 36.68 -10.54
C GLU A 106 -0.06 37.09 -9.79
N TYR A 107 1.09 36.62 -10.28
CA TYR A 107 2.42 36.87 -9.71
C TYR A 107 3.38 37.33 -10.79
N ILE A 108 4.44 38.01 -10.37
CA ILE A 108 5.50 38.52 -11.24
C ILE A 108 6.80 37.80 -10.85
N LEU A 109 7.39 37.13 -11.82
CA LEU A 109 8.76 36.63 -11.72
C LEU A 109 9.70 37.70 -12.27
N TYR A 110 10.62 38.18 -11.45
CA TYR A 110 11.73 39.02 -11.84
C TYR A 110 12.99 38.19 -11.95
N LEU A 111 13.74 38.40 -13.03
CA LEU A 111 15.04 37.75 -13.25
C LEU A 111 16.12 38.78 -13.44
N LYS A 112 17.21 38.67 -12.69
CA LYS A 112 18.37 39.53 -12.78
C LYS A 112 19.67 38.72 -12.77
N GLY A 113 20.48 38.88 -13.81
CA GLY A 113 21.86 38.43 -13.87
C GLY A 113 22.83 39.60 -13.76
N LYS A 114 24.06 39.31 -13.42
CA LYS A 114 25.12 40.33 -13.21
C LYS A 114 25.41 41.15 -14.47
N LEU A 115 25.26 40.54 -15.66
CA LEU A 115 25.51 41.17 -16.95
C LEU A 115 24.27 41.81 -17.58
N MET A 116 23.10 41.71 -16.95
CA MET A 116 21.85 42.30 -17.40
C MET A 116 21.82 43.79 -17.03
N THR A 117 21.51 44.65 -17.99
CA THR A 117 21.33 46.11 -17.74
C THR A 117 20.00 46.36 -17.01
N GLU A 118 18.96 45.68 -17.41
CA GLU A 118 17.63 45.80 -16.82
C GLU A 118 17.20 44.48 -16.17
N THR A 119 16.20 44.53 -15.31
CA THR A 119 15.59 43.34 -14.74
C THR A 119 14.51 42.85 -15.68
N ALA A 120 14.62 41.63 -16.17
CA ALA A 120 13.54 41.01 -16.94
C ALA A 120 12.43 40.57 -16.02
N PHE A 121 11.20 40.55 -16.53
CA PHE A 121 10.07 40.01 -15.77
C PHE A 121 9.07 39.31 -16.68
N VAL A 122 8.30 38.41 -16.08
CA VAL A 122 7.14 37.74 -16.69
C VAL A 122 6.05 37.56 -15.64
N THR A 123 4.81 37.75 -16.02
CA THR A 123 3.67 37.46 -15.16
C THR A 123 3.20 36.02 -15.39
N PHE A 124 2.74 35.38 -14.32
CA PHE A 124 2.16 34.04 -14.38
C PHE A 124 1.01 33.92 -13.38
N GLN A 125 0.11 32.99 -13.65
CA GLN A 125 -0.97 32.65 -12.73
C GLN A 125 -0.49 31.54 -11.81
N TYR A 126 -0.68 31.73 -10.51
CA TYR A 126 -0.46 30.70 -9.49
C TYR A 126 -1.77 30.37 -8.84
N LYS A 127 -2.04 29.07 -8.71
CA LYS A 127 -3.21 28.57 -7.98
C LYS A 127 -2.72 27.78 -6.78
N ASN A 128 -3.12 28.20 -5.58
CA ASN A 128 -2.77 27.49 -4.37
C ASN A 128 -3.26 26.02 -4.46
N PRO A 129 -2.45 25.01 -4.12
CA PRO A 129 -2.84 23.61 -4.18
C PRO A 129 -4.12 23.26 -3.43
N LEU A 130 -4.38 23.90 -2.29
CA LEU A 130 -5.62 23.70 -1.54
C LEU A 130 -6.85 24.22 -2.31
N ASP A 131 -6.73 25.37 -2.98
CA ASP A 131 -7.81 25.90 -3.81
C ASP A 131 -7.99 25.05 -5.07
N PHE A 132 -6.90 24.58 -5.67
CA PHE A 132 -6.95 23.65 -6.79
C PHE A 132 -7.67 22.36 -6.42
N THR A 133 -7.33 21.78 -5.27
CA THR A 133 -7.97 20.56 -4.75
C THR A 133 -9.47 20.76 -4.53
N LYS A 134 -9.89 21.89 -3.94
CA LYS A 134 -11.31 22.22 -3.75
C LYS A 134 -12.06 22.33 -5.07
N ASP A 135 -11.48 23.02 -6.05
CA ASP A 135 -12.09 23.18 -7.36
C ASP A 135 -12.21 21.85 -8.10
N MET A 136 -11.15 21.02 -8.07
CA MET A 136 -11.16 19.67 -8.62
C MET A 136 -12.25 18.80 -8.00
N LEU A 137 -12.34 18.77 -6.65
CA LEU A 137 -13.38 18.02 -5.95
C LEU A 137 -14.77 18.54 -6.29
N SER A 138 -14.93 19.87 -6.42
CA SER A 138 -16.17 20.48 -6.85
C SER A 138 -16.57 20.06 -8.27
N ASP A 139 -15.64 20.08 -9.21
CA ASP A 139 -15.85 19.65 -10.60
C ASP A 139 -16.25 18.18 -10.69
N ILE A 140 -15.54 17.30 -10.00
CA ILE A 140 -15.84 15.87 -9.96
C ILE A 140 -17.19 15.60 -9.30
N ASN A 141 -17.51 16.33 -8.21
CA ASN A 141 -18.77 16.16 -7.50
C ASN A 141 -19.98 16.66 -8.30
N ASN A 142 -19.82 17.69 -9.10
CA ASN A 142 -20.86 18.26 -9.93
C ASN A 142 -21.00 17.60 -11.32
N ALA A 143 -20.08 16.69 -11.66
CA ALA A 143 -20.18 15.96 -12.91
C ALA A 143 -21.43 15.07 -12.95
N GLU A 144 -22.12 15.05 -14.08
CA GLU A 144 -23.17 14.06 -14.35
C GLU A 144 -22.57 12.66 -14.47
N LYS A 145 -23.36 11.62 -14.21
CA LYS A 145 -22.93 10.24 -14.21
C LYS A 145 -22.09 9.84 -15.43
N ASN A 146 -22.59 10.16 -16.62
CA ASN A 146 -21.94 9.84 -17.89
C ASN A 146 -20.67 10.65 -18.19
N ALA A 147 -20.42 11.72 -17.46
CA ALA A 147 -19.24 12.56 -17.59
C ALA A 147 -18.22 12.33 -16.45
N LEU A 148 -18.60 11.57 -15.41
CA LEU A 148 -17.82 11.45 -14.18
C LEU A 148 -16.43 10.83 -14.42
N ILE A 149 -16.36 9.76 -15.20
CA ILE A 149 -15.09 9.08 -15.54
C ILE A 149 -14.20 10.03 -16.35
N GLY A 150 -14.77 10.68 -17.38
CA GLY A 150 -14.04 11.67 -18.19
C GLY A 150 -13.49 12.81 -17.34
N LYS A 151 -14.28 13.30 -16.38
CA LYS A 151 -13.86 14.35 -15.46
C LYS A 151 -12.71 13.91 -14.55
N ILE A 152 -12.72 12.68 -14.04
CA ILE A 152 -11.62 12.13 -13.26
C ILE A 152 -10.35 12.02 -14.12
N PHE A 153 -10.47 11.61 -15.37
CA PHE A 153 -9.32 11.55 -16.27
C PHE A 153 -8.74 12.93 -16.62
N GLU A 154 -9.53 14.02 -16.61
CA GLU A 154 -8.99 15.37 -16.73
C GLU A 154 -8.00 15.73 -15.61
N TYR A 155 -8.16 15.10 -14.44
CA TYR A 155 -7.29 15.27 -13.28
C TYR A 155 -6.37 14.06 -13.02
N SER A 156 -6.22 13.16 -14.00
CA SER A 156 -5.49 11.89 -13.86
C SER A 156 -4.08 12.04 -13.30
N VAL A 157 -3.34 13.04 -13.79
CA VAL A 157 -1.97 13.33 -13.35
C VAL A 157 -1.94 13.69 -11.86
N PHE A 158 -2.87 14.56 -11.41
CA PHE A 158 -2.96 14.96 -10.01
C PHE A 158 -3.47 13.82 -9.11
N LEU A 159 -4.41 13.04 -9.60
CA LEU A 159 -4.94 11.86 -8.92
C LEU A 159 -3.99 10.66 -8.98
N ASN A 160 -2.91 10.77 -9.76
CA ASN A 160 -2.00 9.65 -10.05
C ASN A 160 -2.76 8.42 -10.57
N ILE A 161 -3.57 8.64 -11.61
CA ILE A 161 -4.35 7.62 -12.30
C ILE A 161 -3.74 7.39 -13.68
N ASP A 162 -3.52 6.13 -14.04
CA ASP A 162 -3.04 5.78 -15.38
C ASP A 162 -4.13 5.98 -16.43
N GLU A 163 -3.94 6.96 -17.31
CA GLU A 163 -4.88 7.22 -18.41
C GLU A 163 -4.94 6.10 -19.46
N ASN A 164 -3.92 5.24 -19.53
CA ASN A 164 -3.88 4.15 -20.51
C ASN A 164 -4.96 3.09 -20.24
N VAL A 165 -5.54 3.08 -19.04
CA VAL A 165 -6.71 2.24 -18.72
C VAL A 165 -7.83 2.38 -19.77
N LYS A 166 -7.98 3.57 -20.38
CA LYS A 166 -8.97 3.82 -21.46
C LYS A 166 -8.75 2.93 -22.70
N ASN A 167 -7.54 2.45 -22.92
CA ASN A 167 -7.15 1.67 -24.09
C ASN A 167 -7.23 0.16 -23.85
N GLU A 168 -7.53 -0.27 -22.64
CA GLU A 168 -7.64 -1.67 -22.28
C GLU A 168 -8.93 -2.30 -22.85
N GLU A 169 -8.84 -3.51 -23.41
CA GLU A 169 -9.99 -4.22 -23.98
C GLU A 169 -11.12 -4.49 -22.99
N TRP A 170 -10.77 -4.56 -21.70
CA TRP A 170 -11.75 -4.76 -20.64
C TRP A 170 -12.43 -3.47 -20.20
N PHE A 171 -11.89 -2.29 -20.53
CA PHE A 171 -12.45 -1.01 -20.11
C PHE A 171 -13.75 -0.70 -20.84
N ASP A 172 -14.77 -0.38 -20.08
CA ASP A 172 -16.08 0.05 -20.54
C ASP A 172 -16.48 1.30 -19.75
N GLU A 173 -16.39 2.45 -20.38
CA GLU A 173 -16.60 3.75 -19.71
C GLU A 173 -18.00 3.87 -19.10
N GLU A 174 -19.05 3.35 -19.75
CA GLU A 174 -20.42 3.41 -19.25
C GLU A 174 -20.59 2.56 -18.01
N LYS A 175 -20.08 1.32 -18.02
CA LYS A 175 -20.12 0.43 -16.86
C LYS A 175 -19.26 0.95 -15.71
N ALA A 176 -18.09 1.48 -16.01
CA ALA A 176 -17.22 2.09 -15.03
C ALA A 176 -17.89 3.30 -14.36
N ALA A 177 -18.58 4.13 -15.15
CA ALA A 177 -19.35 5.27 -14.64
C ALA A 177 -20.53 4.81 -13.76
N ASP A 178 -21.20 3.71 -14.14
CA ASP A 178 -22.30 3.14 -13.36
C ASP A 178 -21.81 2.64 -12.00
N LEU A 179 -20.70 1.92 -11.96
CA LEU A 179 -20.08 1.43 -10.74
C LEU A 179 -19.64 2.58 -9.85
N LEU A 180 -18.86 3.51 -10.39
CA LEU A 180 -18.36 4.65 -9.63
C LEU A 180 -19.50 5.54 -9.09
N TRP A 181 -20.56 5.72 -9.88
CA TRP A 181 -21.74 6.45 -9.43
C TRP A 181 -22.47 5.74 -8.30
N GLY A 182 -22.52 4.41 -8.32
CA GLY A 182 -23.07 3.60 -7.23
C GLY A 182 -22.24 3.65 -5.95
N LEU A 183 -20.91 3.70 -6.07
CA LEU A 183 -19.99 3.84 -4.95
C LEU A 183 -20.02 5.24 -4.33
N LYS A 184 -20.28 6.28 -5.13
CA LYS A 184 -20.40 7.67 -4.68
C LYS A 184 -21.71 7.91 -3.92
N THR A 185 -21.78 7.44 -2.68
CA THR A 185 -22.98 7.58 -1.83
C THR A 185 -23.17 8.99 -1.28
N LYS A 186 -22.11 9.80 -1.24
CA LYS A 186 -22.04 11.21 -0.85
C LYS A 186 -21.06 11.96 -1.76
N PRO A 187 -21.03 13.30 -1.75
CA PRO A 187 -19.94 14.03 -2.40
C PRO A 187 -18.58 13.61 -1.84
N PHE A 188 -17.58 13.48 -2.70
CA PHE A 188 -16.20 13.25 -2.28
C PHE A 188 -15.67 14.45 -1.51
N GLU A 189 -15.09 14.20 -0.36
CA GLU A 189 -14.51 15.22 0.52
C GLU A 189 -12.98 15.30 0.36
N THR A 190 -12.36 14.21 -0.09
CA THR A 190 -10.90 14.08 -0.23
C THR A 190 -10.49 13.50 -1.58
N VAL A 191 -9.23 13.77 -1.96
CA VAL A 191 -8.58 13.18 -3.14
C VAL A 191 -8.52 11.66 -3.03
N SER A 192 -8.27 11.13 -1.83
CA SER A 192 -8.22 9.70 -1.58
C SER A 192 -9.55 9.03 -1.86
N GLU A 193 -10.67 9.60 -1.38
CA GLU A 193 -12.01 9.05 -1.66
C GLU A 193 -12.29 8.93 -3.16
N VAL A 194 -11.91 9.95 -3.96
CA VAL A 194 -12.03 9.89 -5.43
C VAL A 194 -11.21 8.74 -5.99
N LYS A 195 -9.94 8.65 -5.60
CA LYS A 195 -9.00 7.65 -6.09
C LYS A 195 -9.43 6.23 -5.70
N ASP A 196 -9.76 6.02 -4.43
CA ASP A 196 -10.15 4.72 -3.89
C ASP A 196 -11.43 4.20 -4.56
N SER A 197 -12.45 5.08 -4.70
CA SER A 197 -13.69 4.73 -5.40
C SER A 197 -13.46 4.47 -6.89
N PHE A 198 -12.57 5.21 -7.53
CA PHE A 198 -12.21 4.97 -8.93
C PHE A 198 -11.49 3.62 -9.08
N CYS A 199 -10.51 3.32 -8.23
CA CYS A 199 -9.80 2.04 -8.24
C CYS A 199 -10.74 0.86 -8.01
N GLU A 200 -11.68 0.99 -7.05
CA GLU A 200 -12.70 -0.02 -6.79
C GLU A 200 -13.60 -0.23 -8.02
N ALA A 201 -14.10 0.83 -8.63
CA ALA A 201 -14.92 0.76 -9.84
C ALA A 201 -14.19 0.08 -11.00
N MET A 202 -12.91 0.40 -11.21
CA MET A 202 -12.09 -0.21 -12.27
C MET A 202 -11.86 -1.70 -12.01
N ALA A 203 -11.49 -2.07 -10.80
CA ALA A 203 -11.27 -3.46 -10.40
C ALA A 203 -12.56 -4.30 -10.55
N LEU A 204 -13.69 -3.78 -10.10
CA LEU A 204 -15.00 -4.44 -10.26
C LEU A 204 -15.41 -4.55 -11.73
N SER A 205 -15.18 -3.51 -12.54
CA SER A 205 -15.46 -3.55 -13.98
C SER A 205 -14.71 -4.69 -14.67
N ARG A 206 -13.43 -4.89 -14.30
CA ARG A 206 -12.59 -5.95 -14.84
C ARG A 206 -13.03 -7.34 -14.37
N ILE A 207 -13.36 -7.49 -13.09
CA ILE A 207 -13.88 -8.75 -12.53
C ILE A 207 -15.23 -9.12 -13.15
N ASN A 208 -16.14 -8.16 -13.28
CA ASN A 208 -17.46 -8.39 -13.86
C ASN A 208 -17.40 -8.81 -15.35
N LYS A 209 -16.30 -8.47 -16.05
CA LYS A 209 -16.07 -8.85 -17.44
C LYS A 209 -15.37 -10.21 -17.59
N SER A 210 -14.82 -10.77 -16.51
CA SER A 210 -14.09 -12.04 -16.56
C SER A 210 -14.98 -13.20 -17.04
N GLU A 211 -14.43 -14.01 -17.92
CA GLU A 211 -15.13 -15.16 -18.52
C GLU A 211 -14.80 -16.49 -17.83
N THR A 212 -13.70 -16.51 -17.04
CA THR A 212 -13.21 -17.72 -16.37
C THR A 212 -12.87 -17.46 -14.91
N GLY A 213 -12.98 -18.51 -14.09
CA GLY A 213 -12.54 -18.45 -12.68
C GLY A 213 -11.05 -18.24 -12.53
N GLU A 214 -10.22 -18.64 -13.51
CA GLU A 214 -8.78 -18.39 -13.47
C GLU A 214 -8.45 -16.91 -13.68
N GLU A 215 -9.19 -16.21 -14.53
CA GLU A 215 -9.08 -14.76 -14.66
C GLU A 215 -9.39 -14.05 -13.33
N ILE A 216 -10.53 -14.38 -12.70
CA ILE A 216 -10.91 -13.81 -11.41
C ILE A 216 -9.86 -14.14 -10.34
N TYR A 217 -9.36 -15.38 -10.29
CA TYR A 217 -8.29 -15.79 -9.38
C TYR A 217 -7.02 -14.93 -9.53
N ASN A 218 -6.60 -14.68 -10.77
CA ASN A 218 -5.43 -13.87 -11.05
C ASN A 218 -5.67 -12.39 -10.68
N LEU A 219 -6.89 -11.87 -10.89
CA LEU A 219 -7.27 -10.51 -10.52
C LEU A 219 -7.30 -10.28 -9.01
N PHE A 220 -7.63 -11.29 -8.20
CA PHE A 220 -7.54 -11.16 -6.75
C PHE A 220 -6.11 -10.98 -6.24
N ALA A 221 -5.11 -11.48 -6.95
CA ALA A 221 -3.71 -11.18 -6.63
C ALA A 221 -3.34 -9.71 -6.91
N GLU A 222 -4.02 -9.09 -7.90
CA GLU A 222 -3.84 -7.68 -8.26
C GLU A 222 -4.70 -6.75 -7.40
N TYR A 223 -5.93 -7.16 -7.05
CA TYR A 223 -6.95 -6.36 -6.37
C TYR A 223 -7.33 -6.94 -5.00
N GLU A 224 -6.35 -7.39 -4.23
CA GLU A 224 -6.56 -7.99 -2.89
C GLU A 224 -7.37 -7.08 -1.97
N PHE A 225 -7.22 -5.75 -2.11
CA PHE A 225 -7.94 -4.75 -1.32
C PHE A 225 -9.47 -4.85 -1.41
N LEU A 226 -10.02 -5.44 -2.51
CA LEU A 226 -11.47 -5.64 -2.65
C LEU A 226 -12.04 -6.65 -1.63
N LEU A 227 -11.21 -7.50 -1.07
CA LEU A 227 -11.64 -8.55 -0.15
C LEU A 227 -11.69 -8.09 1.31
N GLY A 228 -10.98 -7.01 1.66
CA GLY A 228 -10.94 -6.47 3.01
C GLY A 228 -10.63 -7.54 4.06
N ASP A 229 -11.31 -7.50 5.20
CA ASP A 229 -11.12 -8.47 6.29
C ASP A 229 -11.56 -9.90 5.94
N ASP A 230 -12.38 -10.05 4.91
CA ASP A 230 -12.86 -11.35 4.45
C ASP A 230 -11.79 -12.14 3.66
N ILE A 231 -10.64 -11.52 3.35
CA ILE A 231 -9.49 -12.20 2.71
C ILE A 231 -9.05 -13.44 3.49
N LYS A 232 -9.19 -13.44 4.81
CA LYS A 232 -8.88 -14.58 5.67
C LYS A 232 -9.60 -15.86 5.25
N TYR A 233 -10.83 -15.76 4.75
CA TYR A 233 -11.60 -16.91 4.26
C TYR A 233 -11.07 -17.43 2.93
N TYR A 234 -10.48 -16.55 2.11
CA TYR A 234 -9.87 -16.92 0.85
C TYR A 234 -8.45 -17.46 1.00
N ASP A 235 -7.66 -16.87 1.89
CA ASP A 235 -6.26 -17.27 2.12
C ASP A 235 -6.14 -18.62 2.80
N ASN A 236 -7.06 -18.95 3.72
CA ASN A 236 -7.05 -20.21 4.45
C ASN A 236 -7.57 -21.42 3.64
N ILE A 237 -8.05 -21.20 2.40
CA ILE A 237 -8.50 -22.30 1.54
C ILE A 237 -7.31 -23.16 1.11
N GLY A 238 -7.31 -24.42 1.49
CA GLY A 238 -6.34 -25.38 1.02
C GLY A 238 -6.45 -26.73 1.70
N TYR A 239 -6.65 -27.79 0.92
CA TYR A 239 -6.63 -29.17 1.38
C TYR A 239 -5.35 -29.85 0.92
N TYR A 240 -4.42 -30.05 1.85
CA TYR A 240 -3.20 -30.79 1.59
C TYR A 240 -2.83 -31.62 2.81
N THR A 241 -2.16 -32.75 2.57
CA THR A 241 -1.64 -33.62 3.61
C THR A 241 -0.21 -33.23 3.97
N GLU A 242 0.27 -33.63 5.15
CA GLU A 242 1.68 -33.45 5.54
C GLU A 242 2.67 -34.08 4.54
N ALA A 243 2.22 -35.07 3.76
CA ALA A 243 3.03 -35.74 2.74
C ALA A 243 3.10 -34.96 1.41
N ASP A 244 2.28 -33.94 1.21
CA ASP A 244 2.30 -33.15 -0.01
C ASP A 244 3.54 -32.23 -0.03
N THR A 245 4.22 -32.18 -1.17
CA THR A 245 5.30 -31.19 -1.40
C THR A 245 4.69 -29.78 -1.51
N ASP A 246 5.51 -28.76 -1.26
CA ASP A 246 5.03 -27.35 -1.36
C ASP A 246 4.51 -27.03 -2.75
N GLU A 247 5.13 -27.55 -3.81
CA GLU A 247 4.64 -27.41 -5.19
C GLU A 247 3.25 -28.04 -5.37
N LEU A 248 3.02 -29.23 -4.81
CA LEU A 248 1.73 -29.91 -4.88
C LEU A 248 0.66 -29.18 -4.06
N LYS A 249 1.02 -28.65 -2.89
CA LYS A 249 0.15 -27.81 -2.06
C LYS A 249 -0.30 -26.57 -2.84
N ASN A 250 0.66 -25.83 -3.42
CA ASN A 250 0.36 -24.63 -4.21
C ASN A 250 -0.54 -24.95 -5.40
N LYS A 251 -0.28 -26.06 -6.11
CA LYS A 251 -1.11 -26.48 -7.24
C LYS A 251 -2.55 -26.82 -6.81
N LYS A 252 -2.72 -27.58 -5.73
CA LYS A 252 -4.04 -27.93 -5.19
C LYS A 252 -4.79 -26.69 -4.73
N THR A 253 -4.12 -25.80 -4.00
CA THR A 253 -4.71 -24.54 -3.53
C THR A 253 -5.17 -23.68 -4.70
N LYS A 254 -4.34 -23.50 -5.74
CA LYS A 254 -4.72 -22.78 -6.95
C LYS A 254 -5.94 -23.38 -7.61
N GLU A 255 -5.99 -24.71 -7.77
CA GLU A 255 -7.12 -25.42 -8.39
C GLU A 255 -8.43 -25.19 -7.61
N ILE A 256 -8.38 -25.29 -6.28
CA ILE A 256 -9.54 -25.05 -5.42
C ILE A 256 -10.00 -23.59 -5.51
N LYS A 257 -9.08 -22.64 -5.36
CA LYS A 257 -9.39 -21.20 -5.46
C LYS A 257 -9.95 -20.84 -6.83
N THR A 258 -9.42 -21.39 -7.92
CA THR A 258 -9.94 -21.21 -9.26
C THR A 258 -11.38 -21.75 -9.40
N ASN A 259 -11.68 -22.92 -8.83
CA ASN A 259 -13.02 -23.50 -8.86
C ASN A 259 -14.02 -22.64 -8.06
N ILE A 260 -13.61 -22.08 -6.93
CA ILE A 260 -14.44 -21.14 -6.17
C ILE A 260 -14.69 -19.88 -6.98
N CYS A 261 -13.66 -19.28 -7.59
CA CYS A 261 -13.80 -18.12 -8.46
C CYS A 261 -14.68 -18.39 -9.69
N GLN A 262 -14.72 -19.64 -10.19
CA GLN A 262 -15.59 -20.01 -11.30
C GLN A 262 -17.08 -19.82 -10.96
N THR A 263 -17.48 -19.89 -9.70
CA THR A 263 -18.87 -19.62 -9.28
C THR A 263 -19.24 -18.14 -9.38
N LEU A 264 -18.25 -17.24 -9.40
CA LEU A 264 -18.41 -15.79 -9.50
C LEU A 264 -18.51 -15.30 -10.95
N VAL A 265 -18.12 -16.13 -11.92
CA VAL A 265 -18.16 -15.79 -13.35
C VAL A 265 -19.60 -15.48 -13.77
N LYS A 266 -19.76 -14.39 -14.56
CA LYS A 266 -21.05 -13.85 -15.01
C LYS A 266 -21.93 -13.23 -13.90
N SER A 267 -21.39 -13.06 -12.70
CA SER A 267 -22.03 -12.22 -11.68
C SER A 267 -21.68 -10.76 -11.92
N GLU A 268 -22.59 -9.85 -11.57
CA GLU A 268 -22.34 -8.41 -11.61
C GLU A 268 -22.25 -7.88 -10.18
N PHE A 269 -21.07 -7.45 -9.78
CA PHE A 269 -20.82 -6.90 -8.44
C PHE A 269 -20.84 -5.39 -8.50
N ALA A 270 -21.68 -4.78 -7.66
CA ALA A 270 -21.82 -3.32 -7.56
C ALA A 270 -20.88 -2.69 -6.51
N SER A 271 -20.21 -3.51 -5.68
CA SER A 271 -19.26 -3.06 -4.67
C SER A 271 -18.29 -4.18 -4.28
N ALA A 272 -17.13 -3.81 -3.75
CA ALA A 272 -16.16 -4.72 -3.15
C ALA A 272 -16.81 -5.63 -2.09
N LYS A 273 -17.71 -5.06 -1.27
CA LYS A 273 -18.46 -5.82 -0.27
C LYS A 273 -19.32 -6.92 -0.88
N ALA A 274 -20.05 -6.63 -1.96
CA ALA A 274 -20.88 -7.62 -2.64
C ALA A 274 -20.02 -8.76 -3.23
N LEU A 275 -18.88 -8.44 -3.80
CA LEU A 275 -17.90 -9.39 -4.31
C LEU A 275 -17.34 -10.27 -3.19
N SER A 276 -16.90 -9.66 -2.09
CA SER A 276 -16.33 -10.34 -0.94
C SER A 276 -17.37 -11.30 -0.31
N ASP A 277 -18.59 -10.84 -0.08
CA ASP A 277 -19.67 -11.68 0.46
C ASP A 277 -19.96 -12.90 -0.44
N ALA A 278 -19.98 -12.70 -1.77
CA ALA A 278 -20.18 -13.80 -2.73
C ALA A 278 -19.02 -14.79 -2.73
N LEU A 279 -17.78 -14.30 -2.63
CA LEU A 279 -16.58 -15.13 -2.54
C LEU A 279 -16.58 -15.99 -1.27
N VAL A 280 -16.84 -15.37 -0.11
CA VAL A 280 -16.93 -16.09 1.19
C VAL A 280 -18.01 -17.14 1.17
N GLN A 281 -19.18 -16.80 0.62
CA GLN A 281 -20.27 -17.77 0.46
C GLN A 281 -19.86 -18.94 -0.44
N SER A 282 -19.22 -18.67 -1.57
CA SER A 282 -18.74 -19.71 -2.49
C SER A 282 -17.68 -20.60 -1.86
N ALA A 283 -16.75 -20.01 -1.10
CA ALA A 283 -15.74 -20.74 -0.35
C ALA A 283 -16.39 -21.67 0.69
N LEU A 284 -17.29 -21.13 1.52
CA LEU A 284 -18.04 -21.90 2.52
C LEU A 284 -18.76 -23.10 1.90
N LEU A 285 -19.50 -22.89 0.81
CA LEU A 285 -20.27 -23.97 0.15
C LEU A 285 -19.34 -25.02 -0.46
N TYR A 286 -18.23 -24.60 -1.05
CA TYR A 286 -17.22 -25.51 -1.61
C TYR A 286 -16.59 -26.35 -0.51
N GLU A 287 -16.05 -25.73 0.54
CA GLU A 287 -15.34 -26.41 1.61
C GLU A 287 -16.24 -27.36 2.41
N THR A 288 -17.47 -26.94 2.76
CA THR A 288 -18.41 -27.79 3.49
C THR A 288 -18.87 -28.99 2.65
N SER A 289 -19.05 -28.82 1.34
CA SER A 289 -19.41 -29.91 0.43
C SER A 289 -18.25 -30.90 0.21
N ASN A 290 -17.01 -30.48 0.32
CA ASN A 290 -15.81 -31.27 0.06
C ASN A 290 -15.07 -31.68 1.35
N ALA A 291 -15.62 -31.45 2.54
CA ALA A 291 -14.98 -31.75 3.82
C ALA A 291 -14.51 -33.21 3.91
N GLU A 292 -13.23 -33.43 4.18
CA GLU A 292 -12.60 -34.76 4.18
C GLU A 292 -13.07 -35.64 5.34
N SER A 293 -13.46 -35.04 6.45
CA SER A 293 -13.89 -35.76 7.65
C SER A 293 -15.07 -35.06 8.35
N PRO A 294 -15.83 -35.77 9.20
CA PRO A 294 -16.85 -35.15 10.05
C PRO A 294 -16.28 -34.09 11.00
N GLY A 295 -15.01 -34.24 11.43
CA GLY A 295 -14.32 -33.25 12.28
C GLY A 295 -14.01 -31.95 11.54
N VAL A 296 -13.51 -32.04 10.30
CA VAL A 296 -13.31 -30.89 9.43
C VAL A 296 -14.64 -30.16 9.18
N LEU A 297 -15.69 -30.90 8.85
CA LEU A 297 -17.02 -30.31 8.63
C LEU A 297 -17.58 -29.61 9.88
N HIS A 298 -17.30 -30.17 11.06
CA HIS A 298 -17.64 -29.56 12.35
C HIS A 298 -16.92 -28.19 12.50
N ASP A 299 -15.62 -28.18 12.26
CA ASP A 299 -14.82 -26.99 12.46
C ASP A 299 -15.18 -25.89 11.43
N LEU A 300 -15.39 -26.24 10.16
CA LEU A 300 -15.89 -25.31 9.16
C LEU A 300 -17.21 -24.64 9.59
N ILE A 301 -18.21 -25.43 10.03
CA ILE A 301 -19.54 -24.89 10.34
C ILE A 301 -19.60 -24.15 11.68
N LEU A 302 -18.94 -24.65 12.72
CA LEU A 302 -19.09 -24.11 14.08
C LEU A 302 -17.93 -23.26 14.58
N LYS A 303 -16.81 -23.15 13.80
CA LYS A 303 -15.67 -22.30 14.13
C LYS A 303 -15.35 -21.35 12.99
N ASP A 304 -14.87 -21.87 11.85
CA ASP A 304 -14.25 -21.07 10.80
C ASP A 304 -15.24 -20.13 10.10
N TYR A 305 -16.47 -20.61 9.83
CA TYR A 305 -17.55 -19.84 9.22
C TYR A 305 -18.71 -19.56 10.17
N SER A 306 -18.50 -19.67 11.48
CA SER A 306 -19.57 -19.51 12.48
C SER A 306 -20.28 -18.15 12.42
N GLU A 307 -19.54 -17.10 12.04
CA GLU A 307 -20.08 -15.74 11.86
C GLU A 307 -20.94 -15.59 10.59
N LYS A 308 -20.76 -16.48 9.62
CA LYS A 308 -21.47 -16.46 8.33
C LYS A 308 -22.64 -17.44 8.29
N ILE A 309 -22.78 -18.32 9.29
CA ILE A 309 -23.83 -19.33 9.38
C ILE A 309 -24.70 -19.07 10.61
N SER A 310 -25.93 -18.59 10.39
CA SER A 310 -26.89 -18.34 11.47
C SER A 310 -27.66 -19.60 11.81
N ILE A 311 -27.20 -20.41 12.78
CA ILE A 311 -27.93 -21.58 13.28
C ILE A 311 -28.92 -21.12 14.37
N PRO A 312 -30.22 -21.49 14.29
CA PRO A 312 -31.19 -21.13 15.33
C PRO A 312 -30.77 -21.63 16.71
N GLN A 313 -30.92 -20.80 17.74
CA GLN A 313 -30.49 -21.11 19.10
C GLN A 313 -31.14 -22.41 19.64
N SER A 314 -32.39 -22.69 19.27
CA SER A 314 -33.07 -23.96 19.67
C SER A 314 -32.37 -25.18 19.10
N VAL A 315 -31.82 -25.09 17.87
CA VAL A 315 -31.09 -26.20 17.23
C VAL A 315 -29.70 -26.34 17.90
N MET A 316 -29.04 -25.24 18.20
CA MET A 316 -27.76 -25.25 18.92
C MET A 316 -27.93 -25.85 20.32
N THR A 317 -28.98 -25.47 21.06
CA THR A 317 -29.27 -26.06 22.38
C THR A 317 -29.50 -27.56 22.29
N ALA A 318 -30.23 -28.04 21.28
CA ALA A 318 -30.44 -29.48 21.06
C ALA A 318 -29.10 -30.17 20.74
N TYR A 319 -28.28 -29.59 19.87
CA TYR A 319 -26.95 -30.09 19.54
C TYR A 319 -26.01 -30.15 20.76
N GLU A 320 -26.00 -29.13 21.60
CA GLU A 320 -25.17 -29.08 22.81
C GLU A 320 -25.50 -30.18 23.82
N ASN A 321 -26.77 -30.64 23.85
CA ASN A 321 -27.26 -31.70 24.73
C ASN A 321 -26.97 -33.12 24.21
N LEU A 322 -26.49 -33.30 22.97
CA LEU A 322 -26.12 -34.59 22.42
C LEU A 322 -24.86 -35.17 23.08
N ASN A 323 -24.86 -36.48 23.34
CA ASN A 323 -23.70 -37.21 23.85
C ASN A 323 -22.61 -37.41 22.78
N ASP A 324 -23.00 -37.78 21.53
CA ASP A 324 -22.09 -37.87 20.37
C ASP A 324 -22.36 -36.73 19.37
N LYS A 325 -21.76 -35.57 19.63
CA LYS A 325 -21.89 -34.39 18.76
C LYS A 325 -21.33 -34.61 17.34
N LEU A 326 -20.32 -35.50 17.21
CA LEU A 326 -19.71 -35.79 15.91
C LEU A 326 -20.66 -36.65 15.02
N ALA A 327 -21.66 -37.34 15.62
CA ALA A 327 -22.66 -38.09 14.87
C ALA A 327 -23.46 -37.20 13.91
N VAL A 328 -23.72 -35.95 14.29
CA VAL A 328 -24.39 -34.94 13.43
C VAL A 328 -23.63 -34.76 12.13
N PHE A 329 -22.31 -34.52 12.22
CA PHE A 329 -21.47 -34.29 11.05
C PHE A 329 -21.19 -35.57 10.25
N LYS A 330 -21.25 -36.74 10.86
CA LYS A 330 -21.25 -38.02 10.12
C LYS A 330 -22.46 -38.16 9.20
N LEU A 331 -23.62 -37.63 9.61
CA LEU A 331 -24.85 -37.62 8.79
C LEU A 331 -24.83 -36.54 7.69
N MET A 332 -24.05 -35.51 7.87
CA MET A 332 -23.93 -34.41 6.91
C MET A 332 -22.82 -34.64 5.89
N LYS A 333 -21.73 -35.32 6.27
CA LYS A 333 -20.56 -35.54 5.41
C LYS A 333 -20.94 -36.19 4.08
N GLY A 334 -20.36 -35.64 2.99
CA GLY A 334 -20.58 -36.13 1.62
C GLY A 334 -21.88 -35.63 0.99
N LYS A 335 -22.61 -34.71 1.67
CA LYS A 335 -23.71 -34.00 1.05
C LYS A 335 -23.16 -32.78 0.31
N SER A 336 -23.81 -32.38 -0.77
CA SER A 336 -23.55 -31.16 -1.49
C SER A 336 -24.45 -30.04 -0.96
N PHE A 337 -23.87 -28.87 -0.74
CA PHE A 337 -24.59 -27.70 -0.25
C PHE A 337 -24.57 -26.62 -1.33
N ASP A 338 -25.76 -26.15 -1.71
CA ASP A 338 -25.97 -25.09 -2.72
C ASP A 338 -26.32 -23.74 -2.09
N SER A 339 -26.53 -23.70 -0.78
CA SER A 339 -26.86 -22.51 -0.02
C SER A 339 -26.53 -22.68 1.47
N VAL A 340 -26.32 -21.55 2.16
CA VAL A 340 -26.16 -21.53 3.62
C VAL A 340 -27.39 -22.07 4.33
N ASP A 341 -28.60 -21.76 3.83
CA ASP A 341 -29.87 -22.28 4.36
C ASP A 341 -29.92 -23.80 4.27
N LYS A 342 -29.35 -24.38 3.21
CA LYS A 342 -29.24 -25.83 3.06
C LYS A 342 -28.31 -26.43 4.12
N ILE A 343 -27.18 -25.80 4.42
CA ILE A 343 -26.30 -26.24 5.52
C ILE A 343 -27.07 -26.24 6.84
N VAL A 344 -27.75 -25.13 7.16
CA VAL A 344 -28.55 -24.99 8.40
C VAL A 344 -29.67 -26.02 8.50
N SER A 345 -30.38 -26.24 7.40
CA SER A 345 -31.50 -27.22 7.37
C SER A 345 -31.01 -28.67 7.52
N GLU A 346 -29.89 -29.01 6.90
CA GLU A 346 -29.29 -30.34 7.02
C GLU A 346 -28.66 -30.54 8.41
N PHE A 347 -28.06 -29.52 8.99
CA PHE A 347 -27.57 -29.56 10.38
C PHE A 347 -28.73 -29.82 11.35
N LYS A 348 -29.85 -29.07 11.22
CA LYS A 348 -31.04 -29.27 12.01
C LYS A 348 -31.57 -30.72 11.88
N THR A 349 -31.71 -31.20 10.63
CA THR A 349 -32.19 -32.56 10.35
C THR A 349 -31.28 -33.62 10.99
N ALA A 350 -29.97 -33.41 10.95
CA ALA A 350 -29.01 -34.32 11.56
C ALA A 350 -29.09 -34.29 13.10
N VAL A 351 -29.25 -33.11 13.72
CA VAL A 351 -29.45 -32.94 15.16
C VAL A 351 -30.73 -33.65 15.60
N ASP A 352 -31.85 -33.43 14.90
CA ASP A 352 -33.15 -34.09 15.22
C ASP A 352 -33.00 -35.63 15.19
N LYS A 353 -32.35 -36.19 14.16
CA LYS A 353 -32.09 -37.63 14.05
C LYS A 353 -31.22 -38.18 15.19
N CYS A 354 -30.15 -37.46 15.56
CA CYS A 354 -29.29 -37.87 16.67
C CYS A 354 -30.05 -37.84 18.00
N THR A 355 -30.88 -36.83 18.23
CA THR A 355 -31.74 -36.70 19.41
C THR A 355 -32.75 -37.85 19.50
N ASP A 356 -33.42 -38.21 18.40
CA ASP A 356 -34.36 -39.32 18.34
C ASP A 356 -33.67 -40.66 18.65
N THR A 357 -32.47 -40.88 18.09
CA THR A 357 -31.67 -42.09 18.31
C THR A 357 -31.21 -42.23 19.77
N GLU A 358 -30.88 -41.14 20.43
CA GLU A 358 -30.47 -41.13 21.84
C GLU A 358 -31.68 -41.37 22.79
N ASN A 359 -32.88 -40.95 22.38
CA ASN A 359 -34.11 -41.07 23.14
C ASN A 359 -34.86 -42.40 22.90
N GLU A 360 -34.45 -43.22 21.91
CA GLU A 360 -35.05 -44.54 21.74
C GLU A 360 -34.77 -45.40 22.97
N PRO A 361 -35.83 -46.05 23.55
CA PRO A 361 -35.67 -46.91 24.71
C PRO A 361 -34.78 -48.10 24.32
N LYS A 362 -33.63 -48.23 24.94
CA LYS A 362 -32.75 -49.39 24.79
C LYS A 362 -33.49 -50.59 25.25
N ASN A 363 -34.09 -51.33 24.32
CA ASN A 363 -34.76 -52.62 24.59
C ASN A 363 -33.70 -53.65 25.00
N ASN A 364 -33.43 -53.75 26.30
CA ASN A 364 -32.63 -54.82 26.91
C ASN A 364 -33.29 -56.16 26.73
N THR A 365 -33.24 -56.75 25.55
CA THR A 365 -33.47 -58.19 25.39
C THR A 365 -32.16 -58.88 25.67
N SER A 366 -32.00 -59.28 26.92
CA SER A 366 -30.99 -60.27 27.32
C SER A 366 -31.31 -61.61 26.63
N PRO A 367 -30.39 -62.23 25.90
CA PRO A 367 -30.55 -63.57 25.42
C PRO A 367 -30.41 -64.54 26.63
N SER A 368 -31.46 -65.31 26.86
CA SER A 368 -31.55 -66.42 27.80
C SER A 368 -30.39 -67.41 27.56
N ARG A 369 -29.80 -67.85 28.66
CA ARG A 369 -28.81 -68.93 28.76
C ARG A 369 -29.33 -70.24 28.11
N GLY A 370 -28.57 -70.68 27.09
CA GLY A 370 -28.52 -72.06 26.65
C GLY A 370 -27.17 -72.68 26.99
N ASN A 371 -27.21 -73.65 27.88
CA ASN A 371 -26.06 -74.36 28.40
C ASN A 371 -25.60 -75.45 27.38
N GLY A 372 -24.26 -75.57 27.16
CA GLY A 372 -23.72 -76.67 26.36
C GLY A 372 -22.22 -76.57 26.20
N GLY A 373 -21.51 -77.38 26.96
CA GLY A 373 -20.09 -77.41 27.25
C GLY A 373 -19.14 -77.83 26.10
N GLY A 374 -17.89 -77.69 26.36
CA GLY A 374 -16.80 -78.46 25.73
C GLY A 374 -15.58 -77.70 25.22
N GLY A 375 -14.58 -77.65 26.02
CA GLY A 375 -13.25 -78.10 25.67
C GLY A 375 -12.30 -77.25 24.83
N GLY A 376 -11.32 -76.68 25.46
CA GLY A 376 -9.92 -76.94 25.07
C GLY A 376 -9.05 -75.89 24.40
N ARG A 377 -8.04 -75.44 25.16
CA ARG A 377 -6.66 -75.00 24.76
C ARG A 377 -6.58 -73.71 23.94
N GLY A 378 -5.98 -72.66 24.40
CA GLY A 378 -4.58 -72.56 24.87
C GLY A 378 -3.67 -72.07 23.72
N GLY A 379 -3.23 -70.85 23.77
CA GLY A 379 -2.26 -70.32 22.81
C GLY A 379 -2.01 -68.83 23.00
N SER A 380 -1.18 -68.53 23.99
CA SER A 380 -0.51 -67.25 24.14
C SER A 380 0.55 -67.13 23.04
N PHE A 381 0.63 -65.99 22.38
CA PHE A 381 1.90 -65.59 21.77
C PHE A 381 2.14 -64.08 21.89
N THR A 382 3.24 -63.84 22.46
CA THR A 382 4.03 -62.68 22.81
C THR A 382 4.49 -61.90 21.61
N VAL A 383 4.65 -60.57 21.87
CA VAL A 383 5.41 -59.58 21.11
C VAL A 383 6.90 -60.01 21.06
N PRO A 384 7.61 -59.68 20.03
CA PRO A 384 8.90 -58.99 20.19
C PRO A 384 9.02 -57.76 19.31
N GLY A 385 9.51 -56.82 19.82
CA GLY A 385 10.39 -55.75 19.89
C GLY A 385 11.71 -55.86 19.13
N ASN A 386 11.98 -54.75 18.53
CA ASN A 386 13.22 -54.00 18.50
C ASN A 386 14.31 -54.37 17.46
N THR A 387 14.84 -53.25 16.97
CA THR A 387 16.22 -52.91 16.60
C THR A 387 16.60 -52.91 15.11
N GLY A 388 17.11 -51.75 14.72
CA GLY A 388 18.36 -51.69 14.02
C GLY A 388 18.42 -50.79 12.77
N LEU A 389 18.91 -49.60 12.95
CA LEU A 389 19.63 -48.89 11.88
C LEU A 389 20.88 -49.64 11.48
N PRO A 390 21.37 -49.53 10.26
CA PRO A 390 22.55 -48.68 10.09
C PRO A 390 22.57 -47.80 8.83
N ALA A 391 23.53 -46.87 8.94
CA ALA A 391 23.89 -45.83 8.02
C ALA A 391 24.75 -46.25 6.84
N ASN A 392 24.84 -45.29 5.89
CA ASN A 392 25.91 -45.05 4.89
C ASN A 392 25.95 -45.89 3.60
N ASN A 393 25.90 -45.27 2.44
CA ASN A 393 27.07 -44.71 1.74
C ASN A 393 26.70 -44.09 0.40
N GLU A 394 27.45 -43.03 0.08
CA GLU A 394 27.58 -42.30 -1.15
C GLU A 394 27.73 -43.15 -2.41
N THR A 395 27.20 -42.69 -3.53
CA THR A 395 27.99 -42.55 -4.79
C THR A 395 27.26 -41.68 -5.81
N ASP A 396 28.03 -40.76 -6.24
CA ASP A 396 28.06 -39.89 -7.39
C ASP A 396 27.59 -40.52 -8.74
N SER A 397 26.80 -39.81 -9.51
CA SER A 397 27.01 -39.68 -10.97
C SER A 397 26.03 -38.68 -11.60
N SER A 398 26.66 -37.67 -12.17
CA SER A 398 26.18 -36.74 -13.19
C SER A 398 25.18 -37.30 -14.20
N ASP A 399 24.09 -36.59 -14.41
CA ASP A 399 23.58 -36.40 -15.79
C ASP A 399 22.95 -35.03 -15.97
N GLN A 400 23.43 -34.32 -16.98
CA GLN A 400 22.95 -33.04 -17.44
C GLN A 400 21.70 -33.28 -18.25
N THR A 401 20.59 -32.69 -17.87
CA THR A 401 19.47 -32.44 -18.78
C THR A 401 19.06 -30.99 -18.66
N SER A 402 19.26 -30.32 -19.78
CA SER A 402 18.84 -28.97 -20.09
C SER A 402 17.36 -28.73 -19.76
N THR A 403 17.09 -27.86 -18.78
CA THR A 403 15.77 -27.27 -18.56
C THR A 403 15.63 -26.06 -19.47
N GLU A 404 14.70 -26.13 -20.39
CA GLU A 404 14.16 -24.99 -21.13
C GLU A 404 13.67 -23.94 -20.14
N ASN A 405 14.27 -22.74 -20.22
CA ASN A 405 13.82 -21.56 -19.50
C ASN A 405 12.42 -21.15 -20.02
N GLN A 406 11.39 -21.40 -19.22
CA GLN A 406 10.18 -20.56 -19.29
C GLN A 406 10.56 -19.17 -18.77
N PRO A 407 10.12 -18.09 -19.43
CA PRO A 407 10.38 -16.74 -18.92
C PRO A 407 9.69 -16.58 -17.57
N ASP A 408 10.48 -16.29 -16.53
CA ASP A 408 9.99 -15.92 -15.20
C ASP A 408 8.95 -14.81 -15.35
N LYS A 409 7.73 -15.07 -14.91
CA LYS A 409 6.65 -14.08 -14.91
C LYS A 409 7.11 -12.95 -14.00
N LYS A 410 7.45 -11.79 -14.56
CA LYS A 410 7.82 -10.61 -13.78
C LYS A 410 6.70 -10.28 -12.81
N VAL A 411 7.01 -10.16 -11.53
CA VAL A 411 6.09 -9.75 -10.46
C VAL A 411 5.61 -8.32 -10.70
N PHE A 412 6.52 -7.44 -11.13
CA PHE A 412 6.24 -6.07 -11.54
C PHE A 412 6.95 -5.78 -12.86
N GLU A 413 6.29 -5.06 -13.75
CA GLU A 413 6.83 -4.77 -15.09
C GLU A 413 7.95 -3.71 -15.06
N ASP A 414 7.92 -2.80 -14.07
CA ASP A 414 8.74 -1.59 -13.99
C ASP A 414 9.89 -1.67 -12.98
N ILE A 415 10.08 -2.78 -12.27
CA ILE A 415 11.15 -2.88 -11.25
C ILE A 415 12.56 -2.87 -11.85
N ASP A 416 12.71 -3.17 -13.13
CA ASP A 416 13.99 -3.07 -13.82
C ASP A 416 14.48 -1.62 -13.93
N GLU A 417 13.59 -0.62 -13.80
CA GLU A 417 13.95 0.80 -13.71
C GLU A 417 14.72 1.12 -12.42
N ALA A 418 14.61 0.26 -11.41
CA ALA A 418 15.31 0.36 -10.13
C ALA A 418 16.01 -0.95 -9.78
N GLU A 419 16.85 -1.48 -10.68
CA GLU A 419 17.54 -2.77 -10.53
C GLU A 419 18.30 -2.89 -9.20
N TRP A 420 18.86 -1.78 -8.70
CA TRP A 420 19.54 -1.69 -7.41
C TRP A 420 18.62 -1.96 -6.19
N ALA A 421 17.31 -1.82 -6.34
CA ALA A 421 16.30 -2.06 -5.29
C ALA A 421 15.45 -3.31 -5.55
N LYS A 422 15.58 -3.94 -6.71
CA LYS A 422 14.73 -5.04 -7.20
C LYS A 422 14.60 -6.19 -6.20
N GLU A 423 15.72 -6.71 -5.70
CA GLU A 423 15.71 -7.78 -4.68
C GLU A 423 14.97 -7.35 -3.40
N SER A 424 15.16 -6.09 -2.97
CA SER A 424 14.49 -5.56 -1.78
C SER A 424 12.98 -5.43 -2.00
N ILE A 425 12.56 -4.97 -3.19
CA ILE A 425 11.14 -4.85 -3.56
C ILE A 425 10.48 -6.23 -3.57
N LEU A 426 11.10 -7.21 -4.23
CA LEU A 426 10.58 -8.59 -4.31
C LEU A 426 10.52 -9.24 -2.93
N TYR A 427 11.56 -9.08 -2.11
CA TYR A 427 11.58 -9.57 -0.73
C TYR A 427 10.42 -9.01 0.10
N LEU A 428 10.18 -7.68 0.04
CA LEU A 428 9.10 -7.06 0.78
C LEU A 428 7.72 -7.41 0.22
N TYR A 429 7.62 -7.65 -1.08
CA TYR A 429 6.39 -8.14 -1.71
C TYR A 429 6.05 -9.56 -1.23
N GLU A 430 7.01 -10.49 -1.20
CA GLU A 430 6.82 -11.84 -0.65
C GLU A 430 6.39 -11.81 0.82
N LYS A 431 6.87 -10.80 1.57
CA LYS A 431 6.50 -10.57 2.97
C LYS A 431 5.19 -9.80 3.14
N LYS A 432 4.48 -9.46 2.06
CA LYS A 432 3.24 -8.66 2.07
C LYS A 432 3.39 -7.27 2.73
N ILE A 433 4.60 -6.74 2.78
CA ILE A 433 4.89 -5.40 3.33
C ILE A 433 4.62 -4.32 2.27
N VAL A 434 4.86 -4.65 1.01
CA VAL A 434 4.57 -3.78 -0.13
C VAL A 434 3.72 -4.51 -1.16
N SER A 435 2.92 -3.76 -1.88
CA SER A 435 2.17 -4.20 -3.06
C SER A 435 2.46 -3.29 -4.24
N GLY A 436 2.13 -3.74 -5.44
CA GLY A 436 2.13 -2.90 -6.63
C GLY A 436 0.71 -2.52 -7.04
N TYR A 437 0.64 -1.74 -8.10
CA TYR A 437 -0.61 -1.34 -8.73
C TYR A 437 -0.50 -1.56 -10.24
N ASN A 438 -1.49 -2.20 -10.85
CA ASN A 438 -1.52 -2.54 -12.29
C ASN A 438 -0.25 -3.24 -12.79
N GLY A 439 0.26 -4.22 -12.04
CA GLY A 439 1.50 -4.92 -12.41
C GLY A 439 2.77 -4.07 -12.29
N LYS A 440 2.68 -2.86 -11.75
CA LYS A 440 3.79 -1.92 -11.55
C LYS A 440 4.02 -1.66 -10.07
N PHE A 441 5.27 -1.51 -9.71
CA PHE A 441 5.70 -1.08 -8.37
C PHE A 441 5.79 0.45 -8.26
N ASN A 442 5.98 1.15 -9.37
CA ASN A 442 6.24 2.58 -9.46
C ASN A 442 7.48 3.01 -8.64
N PRO A 443 8.67 2.49 -8.96
CA PRO A 443 9.88 2.63 -8.14
C PRO A 443 10.34 4.09 -7.94
N SER A 444 10.08 4.94 -8.90
CA SER A 444 10.46 6.36 -8.89
C SER A 444 9.44 7.29 -8.23
N GLN A 445 8.23 6.77 -7.92
CA GLN A 445 7.20 7.56 -7.24
C GLN A 445 7.64 7.91 -5.82
N TYR A 446 7.32 9.12 -5.36
CA TYR A 446 7.54 9.53 -3.98
C TYR A 446 6.55 8.84 -3.03
N VAL A 447 7.05 8.50 -1.84
CA VAL A 447 6.28 7.85 -0.78
C VAL A 447 5.72 8.90 0.16
N THR A 448 4.44 8.82 0.47
CA THR A 448 3.87 9.64 1.52
C THR A 448 4.30 9.15 2.91
N ARG A 449 4.14 10.02 3.90
CA ARG A 449 4.54 9.74 5.27
C ARG A 449 3.78 8.57 5.88
N GLU A 450 2.48 8.47 5.63
CA GLU A 450 1.64 7.37 6.06
C GLU A 450 1.96 6.05 5.34
N GLU A 451 2.27 6.09 4.04
CA GLU A 451 2.71 4.90 3.30
C GLU A 451 4.01 4.33 3.86
N PHE A 452 4.99 5.19 4.15
CA PHE A 452 6.23 4.75 4.77
C PHE A 452 6.00 4.16 6.16
N VAL A 453 5.15 4.80 6.99
CA VAL A 453 4.81 4.30 8.34
C VAL A 453 4.09 2.96 8.24
N LYS A 454 3.16 2.77 7.30
CA LYS A 454 2.52 1.47 7.05
C LYS A 454 3.57 0.38 6.75
N MET A 455 4.46 0.63 5.79
CA MET A 455 5.54 -0.32 5.46
C MET A 455 6.38 -0.67 6.69
N LEU A 456 6.71 0.31 7.50
CA LEU A 456 7.53 0.15 8.70
C LEU A 456 6.82 -0.66 9.80
N VAL A 457 5.55 -0.38 10.05
CA VAL A 457 4.71 -1.09 11.04
C VAL A 457 4.54 -2.57 10.65
N LEU A 458 4.29 -2.84 9.37
CA LEU A 458 4.21 -4.21 8.86
C LEU A 458 5.56 -4.94 8.95
N ALA A 459 6.65 -4.26 8.60
CA ALA A 459 8.00 -4.82 8.66
C ALA A 459 8.44 -5.17 10.09
N ALA A 460 8.01 -4.37 11.06
CA ALA A 460 8.32 -4.57 12.48
C ALA A 460 7.34 -5.51 13.20
N ASN A 461 6.28 -5.96 12.52
CA ASN A 461 5.20 -6.79 13.07
C ASN A 461 4.57 -6.20 14.35
N ILE A 462 4.30 -4.89 14.34
CA ILE A 462 3.75 -4.13 15.49
C ILE A 462 2.37 -3.56 15.22
N TYR A 463 1.67 -4.06 14.19
CA TYR A 463 0.31 -3.62 13.88
C TYR A 463 -0.64 -3.97 15.03
N ASP A 464 -1.41 -2.98 15.47
CA ASP A 464 -2.42 -3.11 16.51
C ASP A 464 -3.64 -2.28 16.12
N GLU A 465 -4.69 -2.97 15.69
CA GLU A 465 -5.95 -2.35 15.26
C GLU A 465 -6.65 -1.56 16.38
N SER A 466 -6.40 -1.94 17.64
CA SER A 466 -6.97 -1.26 18.82
C SER A 466 -6.21 -0.01 19.26
N ALA A 467 -5.08 0.31 18.60
CA ALA A 467 -4.29 1.47 18.93
C ALA A 467 -5.01 2.76 18.50
N GLU A 468 -4.84 3.81 19.30
CA GLU A 468 -5.41 5.13 19.04
C GLU A 468 -4.30 6.19 18.95
N CYS A 469 -4.53 7.23 18.13
CA CYS A 469 -3.69 8.41 18.08
C CYS A 469 -4.53 9.69 18.14
N GLY A 470 -3.91 10.80 18.52
CA GLY A 470 -4.60 12.08 18.74
C GLY A 470 -4.25 13.14 17.68
N PHE A 471 -3.83 12.76 16.48
CA PHE A 471 -3.52 13.72 15.43
C PHE A 471 -4.80 14.29 14.80
N SER A 472 -4.82 15.61 14.62
CA SER A 472 -6.01 16.32 14.14
C SER A 472 -6.26 16.17 12.65
N ASP A 473 -5.24 15.81 11.89
CA ASP A 473 -5.26 15.63 10.45
C ASP A 473 -5.55 14.18 10.00
N ILE A 474 -5.79 13.24 10.93
CA ILE A 474 -6.07 11.85 10.61
C ILE A 474 -7.44 11.46 11.16
N PRO A 475 -8.47 11.36 10.33
CA PRO A 475 -9.75 10.78 10.70
C PRO A 475 -9.63 9.32 11.12
N SER A 476 -10.42 8.88 12.10
CA SER A 476 -10.36 7.49 12.61
C SER A 476 -10.81 6.43 11.59
N ASP A 477 -11.51 6.83 10.54
CA ASP A 477 -11.94 6.01 9.41
C ASP A 477 -10.93 6.01 8.23
N ASN A 478 -9.82 6.74 8.35
CA ASN A 478 -8.75 6.73 7.36
C ASN A 478 -7.99 5.40 7.39
N TRP A 479 -7.70 4.83 6.23
CA TRP A 479 -6.95 3.58 6.08
C TRP A 479 -5.60 3.57 6.82
N ALA A 480 -4.95 4.72 6.94
CA ALA A 480 -3.65 4.86 7.59
C ALA A 480 -3.75 4.95 9.12
N TYR A 481 -4.96 5.24 9.67
CA TYR A 481 -5.17 5.46 11.09
C TYR A 481 -4.62 4.32 11.97
N PRO A 482 -4.95 3.03 11.74
CA PRO A 482 -4.47 1.95 12.60
C PRO A 482 -2.94 1.76 12.52
N TYR A 483 -2.33 2.00 11.35
CA TYR A 483 -0.87 1.93 11.21
C TYR A 483 -0.17 3.07 11.93
N ILE A 484 -0.68 4.30 11.78
CA ILE A 484 -0.11 5.47 12.46
C ILE A 484 -0.30 5.35 13.97
N SER A 485 -1.47 4.92 14.42
CA SER A 485 -1.77 4.66 15.84
C SER A 485 -0.85 3.60 16.43
N SER A 486 -0.59 2.52 15.69
CA SER A 486 0.38 1.48 16.07
C SER A 486 1.80 2.06 16.21
N ALA A 487 2.21 2.92 15.28
CA ALA A 487 3.52 3.57 15.32
C ALA A 487 3.64 4.57 16.48
N VAL A 488 2.56 5.30 16.81
CA VAL A 488 2.50 6.20 18.00
C VAL A 488 2.58 5.40 19.28
N LYS A 489 1.81 4.33 19.42
CA LYS A 489 1.81 3.43 20.58
C LYS A 489 3.20 2.85 20.86
N ASN A 490 3.98 2.58 19.82
CA ASN A 490 5.34 2.08 19.91
C ASN A 490 6.41 3.20 19.90
N GLU A 491 6.02 4.46 20.10
CA GLU A 491 6.89 5.64 20.18
C GLU A 491 7.76 5.91 18.92
N ILE A 492 7.37 5.33 17.77
CA ILE A 492 8.10 5.46 16.50
C ILE A 492 7.78 6.79 15.83
N VAL A 493 6.54 7.27 15.97
CA VAL A 493 6.05 8.52 15.39
C VAL A 493 5.60 9.49 16.47
N SER A 494 5.93 10.77 16.31
CA SER A 494 5.58 11.84 17.25
C SER A 494 4.91 13.07 16.59
N GLY A 495 4.52 13.00 15.32
CA GLY A 495 3.88 14.11 14.59
C GLY A 495 4.84 15.24 14.20
N MET A 496 4.28 16.31 13.62
CA MET A 496 5.01 17.47 13.05
C MET A 496 5.17 18.62 14.06
N GLY A 497 4.75 18.46 15.33
CA GLY A 497 4.92 19.44 16.40
C GLY A 497 3.75 20.41 16.59
N ASN A 498 2.71 20.37 15.74
CA ASN A 498 1.50 21.21 15.83
C ASN A 498 0.23 20.39 16.16
N GLY A 499 0.37 19.12 16.52
CA GLY A 499 -0.75 18.20 16.75
C GLY A 499 -1.21 17.46 15.49
N GLU A 500 -0.48 17.62 14.38
CA GLU A 500 -0.71 16.95 13.10
C GLU A 500 0.36 15.89 12.84
N PHE A 501 0.00 14.88 12.07
CA PHE A 501 0.90 13.84 11.57
C PHE A 501 1.62 14.26 10.28
N GLY A 502 0.97 15.02 9.43
CA GLY A 502 1.38 15.36 8.06
C GLY A 502 0.84 14.35 7.03
N LEU A 503 -0.46 14.03 7.12
CA LEU A 503 -1.14 13.11 6.20
C LEU A 503 -1.06 13.64 4.76
N GLY A 504 -0.75 12.76 3.80
CA GLY A 504 -0.61 13.09 2.38
C GLY A 504 0.71 13.76 1.99
N GLN A 505 1.56 14.14 2.95
CA GLN A 505 2.85 14.76 2.66
C GLN A 505 3.91 13.71 2.29
N SER A 506 4.68 13.97 1.24
CA SER A 506 5.84 13.14 0.93
C SER A 506 6.84 13.15 2.09
N ILE A 507 7.36 11.98 2.46
CA ILE A 507 8.33 11.89 3.55
C ILE A 507 9.72 12.28 3.07
N SER A 508 10.41 13.17 3.81
CA SER A 508 11.79 13.52 3.51
C SER A 508 12.76 12.41 3.91
N ARG A 509 13.94 12.37 3.27
CA ARG A 509 14.99 11.40 3.59
C ARG A 509 15.48 11.51 5.03
N GLN A 510 15.58 12.73 5.59
CA GLN A 510 15.94 12.91 7.00
C GLN A 510 14.85 12.45 7.97
N ASP A 511 13.57 12.68 7.65
CA ASP A 511 12.45 12.21 8.49
C ASP A 511 12.33 10.68 8.46
N THR A 512 12.58 10.08 7.29
CA THR A 512 12.70 8.62 7.15
C THR A 512 13.75 8.06 8.09
N ALA A 513 14.95 8.68 8.15
CA ALA A 513 16.00 8.25 9.08
C ALA A 513 15.56 8.37 10.54
N VAL A 514 14.88 9.47 10.90
CA VAL A 514 14.38 9.69 12.27
C VAL A 514 13.36 8.63 12.68
N ILE A 515 12.37 8.37 11.83
CA ILE A 515 11.32 7.38 12.11
C ILE A 515 11.92 5.97 12.17
N ALA A 516 12.74 5.59 11.20
CA ALA A 516 13.34 4.27 11.12
C ALA A 516 14.33 3.98 12.26
N SER A 517 15.12 4.98 12.69
CA SER A 517 16.11 4.81 13.77
C SER A 517 15.48 4.50 15.12
N LYS A 518 14.23 4.93 15.35
CA LYS A 518 13.51 4.64 16.60
C LYS A 518 13.22 3.15 16.80
N LEU A 519 13.09 2.39 15.71
CA LEU A 519 12.95 0.92 15.78
C LEU A 519 14.24 0.22 16.22
N LEU A 520 15.39 0.79 15.90
CA LEU A 520 16.69 0.15 16.11
C LEU A 520 17.22 0.28 17.55
N LYS A 521 16.58 1.09 18.42
CA LYS A 521 17.07 1.41 19.76
C LYS A 521 18.56 1.76 19.76
N SER A 522 19.01 2.46 18.71
CA SER A 522 20.42 2.77 18.46
C SER A 522 20.96 3.78 19.50
N ASP A 523 22.25 3.66 19.79
CA ASP A 523 22.96 4.61 20.67
C ASP A 523 22.97 6.01 20.02
N PRO A 524 22.45 7.06 20.69
CA PRO A 524 22.48 8.42 20.16
C PRO A 524 23.89 9.05 20.12
N ASN A 525 24.91 8.41 20.71
CA ASN A 525 26.29 8.91 20.77
C ASN A 525 27.17 8.37 19.63
N VAL A 526 26.64 8.22 18.44
CA VAL A 526 27.40 7.80 17.25
C VAL A 526 28.19 8.97 16.66
N SER A 527 29.30 8.64 15.99
CA SER A 527 30.08 9.63 15.21
C SER A 527 29.17 10.35 14.19
N ALA A 528 29.45 11.63 13.94
CA ALA A 528 28.69 12.42 12.97
C ALA A 528 28.65 11.75 11.60
N ALA A 529 27.54 11.91 10.88
CA ALA A 529 27.39 11.41 9.53
C ALA A 529 28.39 12.09 8.56
N GLU A 530 29.04 11.29 7.73
CA GLU A 530 30.03 11.76 6.76
C GLU A 530 29.39 11.91 5.36
N PHE A 531 28.57 12.96 5.18
CA PHE A 531 28.01 13.33 3.88
C PHE A 531 28.51 14.72 3.47
N SER A 532 28.64 14.97 2.17
CA SER A 532 29.12 16.25 1.64
C SER A 532 28.15 17.41 1.96
N ASP A 533 26.89 17.11 2.24
CA ASP A 533 25.81 18.03 2.60
C ASP A 533 25.36 17.87 4.07
N SER A 534 26.22 17.37 4.96
CA SER A 534 25.91 17.15 6.38
C SER A 534 25.38 18.40 7.08
N ASP A 535 25.79 19.58 6.64
CA ASP A 535 25.36 20.87 7.20
C ASP A 535 23.88 21.17 6.90
N GLU A 536 23.30 20.55 5.86
CA GLU A 536 21.89 20.70 5.50
C GLU A 536 20.97 19.80 6.32
N ILE A 537 21.52 18.80 7.03
CA ILE A 537 20.75 17.92 7.91
C ILE A 537 20.25 18.73 9.10
N SER A 538 18.94 18.74 9.30
CA SER A 538 18.31 19.41 10.43
C SER A 538 18.81 18.83 11.76
N GLU A 539 18.97 19.67 12.78
CA GLU A 539 19.58 19.30 14.06
C GLU A 539 18.89 18.08 14.70
N TYR A 540 17.54 18.00 14.62
CA TYR A 540 16.77 16.88 15.16
C TYR A 540 17.06 15.54 14.45
N ALA A 541 17.57 15.57 13.23
CA ALA A 541 17.80 14.38 12.42
C ALA A 541 19.26 13.90 12.41
N LYS A 542 20.22 14.73 12.81
CA LYS A 542 21.66 14.42 12.73
C LYS A 542 22.04 13.11 13.40
N GLY A 543 21.58 12.89 14.62
CA GLY A 543 21.86 11.64 15.36
C GLY A 543 21.25 10.40 14.67
N ALA A 544 20.02 10.51 14.16
CA ALA A 544 19.34 9.44 13.47
C ALA A 544 20.03 9.08 12.14
N VAL A 545 20.40 10.09 11.35
CA VAL A 545 21.12 9.92 10.08
C VAL A 545 22.48 9.26 10.31
N ALA A 546 23.23 9.71 11.33
CA ALA A 546 24.51 9.13 11.70
C ALA A 546 24.36 7.66 12.13
N ALA A 547 23.38 7.36 12.98
CA ALA A 547 23.11 5.98 13.44
C ALA A 547 22.77 5.06 12.27
N MET A 548 21.90 5.49 11.37
CA MET A 548 21.48 4.72 10.20
C MET A 548 22.63 4.52 9.18
N GLN A 549 23.53 5.49 9.04
CA GLN A 549 24.73 5.38 8.21
C GLN A 549 25.72 4.37 8.81
N ASN A 550 26.00 4.44 10.12
CA ASN A 550 26.96 3.58 10.78
C ASN A 550 26.61 2.09 10.71
N ILE A 551 25.32 1.75 10.78
CA ILE A 551 24.84 0.37 10.60
C ILE A 551 24.64 0.01 9.11
N GLY A 552 24.94 0.94 8.19
CA GLY A 552 24.90 0.73 6.75
C GLY A 552 23.50 0.52 6.19
N ILE A 553 22.46 1.09 6.82
CA ILE A 553 21.07 1.09 6.31
C ILE A 553 20.85 2.27 5.36
N ILE A 554 21.44 3.42 5.66
CA ILE A 554 21.45 4.59 4.79
C ILE A 554 22.84 4.78 4.21
N SER A 555 22.90 5.01 2.91
CA SER A 555 24.09 5.41 2.17
C SER A 555 23.84 6.73 1.44
N GLY A 556 24.91 7.43 1.08
CA GLY A 556 24.82 8.63 0.25
C GLY A 556 24.37 8.32 -1.17
N MET A 557 23.93 9.37 -1.84
CA MET A 557 23.69 9.42 -3.29
C MET A 557 24.99 9.79 -4.03
N ASP A 558 24.89 9.94 -5.34
CA ASP A 558 26.03 10.37 -6.17
C ASP A 558 26.65 11.67 -5.63
N GLY A 559 27.99 11.72 -5.64
CA GLY A 559 28.74 12.82 -5.04
C GLY A 559 28.84 12.80 -3.51
N GLY A 560 28.41 11.72 -2.84
CA GLY A 560 28.51 11.57 -1.38
C GLY A 560 27.50 12.41 -0.60
N ARG A 561 26.43 12.89 -1.25
CA ARG A 561 25.34 13.66 -0.63
C ARG A 561 24.31 12.73 0.04
N PHE A 562 23.72 13.18 1.13
CA PHE A 562 22.56 12.54 1.77
C PHE A 562 21.24 13.04 1.21
N ALA A 563 21.18 14.32 0.79
CA ALA A 563 19.98 15.02 0.32
C ALA A 563 18.84 15.00 1.38
N PRO A 564 19.03 15.60 2.56
CA PRO A 564 18.18 15.40 3.74
C PRO A 564 16.72 15.82 3.54
N LYS A 565 16.47 16.83 2.74
CA LYS A 565 15.13 17.41 2.50
C LYS A 565 14.45 16.86 1.26
N GLU A 566 15.14 16.09 0.44
CA GLU A 566 14.54 15.47 -0.74
C GLU A 566 13.51 14.41 -0.32
N PRO A 567 12.39 14.30 -1.05
CA PRO A 567 11.40 13.28 -0.81
C PRO A 567 11.95 11.89 -1.14
N LEU A 568 11.49 10.88 -0.41
CA LEU A 568 11.92 9.50 -0.58
C LEU A 568 11.12 8.81 -1.67
N THR A 569 11.79 8.13 -2.61
CA THR A 569 11.08 7.30 -3.62
C THR A 569 10.67 5.93 -3.06
N ARG A 570 9.69 5.27 -3.68
CA ARG A 570 9.21 3.94 -3.28
C ARG A 570 10.32 2.89 -3.31
N ALA A 571 11.20 2.94 -4.31
CA ALA A 571 12.37 2.05 -4.38
C ALA A 571 13.34 2.29 -3.23
N GLN A 572 13.59 3.55 -2.88
CA GLN A 572 14.44 3.91 -1.73
C GLN A 572 13.80 3.46 -0.40
N ALA A 573 12.49 3.67 -0.24
CA ALA A 573 11.75 3.20 0.93
C ALA A 573 11.86 1.68 1.06
N ALA A 574 11.60 0.94 0.00
CA ALA A 574 11.72 -0.52 -0.01
C ALA A 574 13.12 -0.98 0.38
N LYS A 575 14.16 -0.33 -0.17
CA LYS A 575 15.55 -0.66 0.19
C LYS A 575 15.84 -0.45 1.67
N ILE A 576 15.44 0.69 2.23
CA ILE A 576 15.63 1.01 3.64
C ILE A 576 14.89 0.02 4.53
N ILE A 577 13.62 -0.26 4.27
CA ILE A 577 12.80 -1.22 5.04
C ILE A 577 13.40 -2.64 4.98
N CYS A 578 13.81 -3.09 3.80
CA CYS A 578 14.47 -4.39 3.65
C CYS A 578 15.77 -4.46 4.47
N MET A 579 16.57 -3.40 4.45
CA MET A 579 17.81 -3.35 5.25
C MET A 579 17.56 -3.26 6.75
N LEU A 580 16.46 -2.62 7.19
CA LEU A 580 16.03 -2.65 8.60
C LEU A 580 15.73 -4.08 9.06
N ILE A 581 15.06 -4.87 8.24
CA ILE A 581 14.77 -6.28 8.53
C ILE A 581 16.08 -7.11 8.54
N THR A 582 16.88 -7.00 7.50
CA THR A 582 18.02 -7.92 7.27
C THR A 582 19.27 -7.56 8.07
N LYS A 583 19.52 -6.28 8.30
CA LYS A 583 20.71 -5.79 9.04
C LYS A 583 20.34 -5.18 10.40
N GLY A 584 19.19 -4.52 10.48
CA GLY A 584 18.74 -3.86 11.70
C GLY A 584 18.18 -4.83 12.75
N GLY A 585 17.90 -6.07 12.38
CA GLY A 585 17.41 -7.10 13.30
C GLY A 585 16.01 -6.79 13.85
N ILE A 586 15.20 -6.00 13.13
CA ILE A 586 13.79 -5.85 13.51
C ILE A 586 13.10 -7.20 13.29
N ALA A 587 12.51 -7.74 14.34
CA ALA A 587 11.84 -9.03 14.32
C ALA A 587 10.61 -8.98 13.39
N GLN A 588 10.47 -10.02 12.56
CA GLN A 588 9.24 -10.33 11.83
C GLN A 588 8.27 -11.10 12.71
#